data_39a71602a405d5f37e5bb9cd10097f8d
#
_entry.id   39a71602a405d5f37e5bb9cd10097f8d
#
_cell.length_a   1.000
_cell.length_b   1.000
_cell.length_c   1.000
_cell.angle_alpha   90.00
_cell.angle_beta   90.00
_cell.angle_gamma   90.00
#
_symmetry.space_group_name_H-M   'P 1'
#
loop_
_entity.id
_entity.type
_entity.pdbx_description
1 polymer ?
#
loop_
_entity_poly.entity_id
_entity_poly.type
_entity_poly.pdbx_seq_one_letter_code
_entity_poly.pdbx_strand_id
1 'polypeptide(L)'
;MKTQMTASILTVSALLLTACASNPTSTAAIQKENNQFEVTGVGKTNLIAKNNAVDAANKTCKRSTAIVVDEKTNYNGVLKGVVDEDTGKMVEAAASVIGSISGKNASLAKDDDYQTTLTFYCKASQL
;
A
#
# COMPACT_ATOMS: atom_id res chain seq x y z
N MET A 1 -40.35 15.36 -55.68
CA MET A 1 -39.86 15.76 -54.36
C MET A 1 -39.37 14.49 -53.66
N LYS A 2 -38.07 14.29 -53.58
CA LYS A 2 -37.46 13.11 -52.92
C LYS A 2 -36.96 13.55 -51.55
N THR A 3 -37.66 13.11 -50.53
CA THR A 3 -37.23 13.29 -49.13
C THR A 3 -36.19 12.24 -48.81
N GLN A 4 -34.96 12.67 -48.69
CA GLN A 4 -33.85 11.83 -48.21
C GLN A 4 -33.89 11.82 -46.68
N MET A 5 -34.29 10.70 -46.12
CA MET A 5 -34.12 10.42 -44.67
C MET A 5 -32.68 9.96 -44.45
N THR A 6 -31.86 10.82 -43.91
CA THR A 6 -30.54 10.45 -43.39
C THR A 6 -30.72 9.93 -41.99
N ALA A 7 -30.60 8.61 -41.84
CA ALA A 7 -30.56 7.96 -40.53
C ALA A 7 -29.16 8.19 -39.91
N SER A 8 -29.10 9.06 -38.91
CA SER A 8 -27.92 9.24 -38.09
C SER A 8 -27.80 8.09 -37.09
N ILE A 9 -26.85 7.20 -37.35
CA ILE A 9 -26.49 6.13 -36.41
C ILE A 9 -25.60 6.77 -35.34
N LEU A 10 -26.14 7.02 -34.18
CA LEU A 10 -25.40 7.37 -32.98
C LEU A 10 -24.74 6.09 -32.43
N THR A 11 -23.47 5.89 -32.75
CA THR A 11 -22.63 4.89 -32.08
C THR A 11 -22.26 5.41 -30.72
N VAL A 12 -22.96 4.96 -29.70
CA VAL A 12 -22.57 5.16 -28.30
C VAL A 12 -21.39 4.23 -28.01
N SER A 13 -20.18 4.76 -28.07
CA SER A 13 -18.98 4.07 -27.59
C SER A 13 -19.02 4.04 -26.07
N ALA A 14 -19.45 2.92 -25.50
CA ALA A 14 -19.33 2.65 -24.08
C ALA A 14 -17.84 2.43 -23.76
N LEU A 15 -17.18 3.47 -23.24
CA LEU A 15 -15.86 3.38 -22.63
C LEU A 15 -16.00 2.58 -21.33
N LEU A 16 -15.70 1.29 -21.40
CA LEU A 16 -15.52 0.45 -20.23
C LEU A 16 -14.24 0.90 -19.51
N LEU A 17 -14.39 1.82 -18.56
CA LEU A 17 -13.36 2.12 -17.57
C LEU A 17 -13.23 0.88 -16.68
N THR A 18 -12.35 -0.03 -17.07
CA THR A 18 -11.88 -1.08 -16.15
C THR A 18 -11.07 -0.39 -15.07
N ALA A 19 -11.70 0.04 -14.00
CA ALA A 19 -11.01 0.41 -12.78
C ALA A 19 -10.32 -0.83 -12.25
N CYS A 20 -9.00 -0.93 -12.48
CA CYS A 20 -8.17 -1.87 -11.74
C CYS A 20 -8.23 -1.46 -10.27
N ALA A 21 -9.11 -2.11 -9.51
CA ALA A 21 -9.16 -1.98 -8.07
C ALA A 21 -7.94 -2.70 -7.49
N SER A 22 -6.77 -2.07 -7.52
CA SER A 22 -5.63 -2.51 -6.75
C SER A 22 -5.85 -2.09 -5.30
N ASN A 23 -5.67 -3.04 -4.37
CA ASN A 23 -5.70 -2.71 -2.96
C ASN A 23 -4.62 -1.65 -2.65
N PRO A 24 -4.96 -0.58 -1.92
CA PRO A 24 -3.97 0.43 -1.58
C PRO A 24 -2.87 -0.19 -0.71
N THR A 25 -1.61 0.08 -1.08
CA THR A 25 -0.43 -0.39 -0.34
C THR A 25 0.03 0.61 0.72
N SER A 26 -0.56 1.79 0.74
CA SER A 26 -0.25 2.84 1.69
C SER A 26 -1.44 3.78 1.87
N THR A 27 -1.45 4.49 3.00
CA THR A 27 -2.41 5.58 3.24
C THR A 27 -1.99 6.84 2.48
N ALA A 28 -2.92 7.78 2.32
CA ALA A 28 -2.57 9.15 1.97
C ALA A 28 -1.74 9.77 3.10
N ALA A 29 -0.81 10.65 2.74
CA ALA A 29 -0.01 11.35 3.74
C ALA A 29 -0.86 12.38 4.49
N ILE A 30 -0.74 12.38 5.81
CA ILE A 30 -1.39 13.31 6.71
C ILE A 30 -0.36 14.34 7.16
N GLN A 31 -0.64 15.61 6.95
CA GLN A 31 0.21 16.68 7.46
C GLN A 31 0.01 16.84 8.97
N LYS A 32 1.12 16.87 9.69
CA LYS A 32 1.18 17.11 11.14
C LYS A 32 1.72 18.51 11.43
N GLU A 33 1.80 18.83 12.69
CA GLU A 33 2.47 20.06 13.13
C GLU A 33 3.94 20.07 12.72
N ASN A 34 4.57 21.23 12.71
CA ASN A 34 6.00 21.43 12.38
C ASN A 34 6.40 20.97 10.96
N ASN A 35 5.48 21.05 9.98
CA ASN A 35 5.71 20.64 8.60
C ASN A 35 6.12 19.16 8.44
N GLN A 36 5.75 18.34 9.38
CA GLN A 36 5.90 16.90 9.30
C GLN A 36 4.69 16.25 8.62
N PHE A 37 4.92 15.09 8.04
CA PHE A 37 3.90 14.24 7.42
C PHE A 37 3.96 12.86 8.04
N GLU A 38 2.83 12.20 8.05
CA GLU A 38 2.71 10.80 8.47
C GLU A 38 2.06 9.98 7.36
N VAL A 39 2.63 8.80 7.09
CA VAL A 39 2.11 7.86 6.12
C VAL A 39 2.25 6.44 6.66
N THR A 40 1.31 5.57 6.34
CA THR A 40 1.36 4.16 6.71
C THR A 40 1.41 3.31 5.44
N GLY A 41 2.44 2.47 5.32
CA GLY A 41 2.54 1.42 4.33
C GLY A 41 2.09 0.08 4.91
N VAL A 42 1.48 -0.77 4.10
CA VAL A 42 1.05 -2.11 4.48
C VAL A 42 1.71 -3.15 3.59
N GLY A 43 1.86 -4.37 4.09
CA GLY A 43 2.46 -5.46 3.32
C GLY A 43 2.41 -6.80 4.04
N LYS A 44 2.64 -7.87 3.30
CA LYS A 44 2.76 -9.24 3.83
C LYS A 44 3.95 -9.43 4.77
N THR A 45 4.98 -8.62 4.58
CA THR A 45 6.21 -8.65 5.38
C THR A 45 6.52 -7.25 5.87
N ASN A 46 7.29 -7.17 6.95
CA ASN A 46 7.81 -5.90 7.46
C ASN A 46 8.51 -5.10 6.35
N LEU A 47 9.35 -5.77 5.55
CA LEU A 47 10.11 -5.12 4.48
C LEU A 47 9.18 -4.52 3.40
N ILE A 48 8.14 -5.24 3.00
CA ILE A 48 7.16 -4.75 2.02
C ILE A 48 6.40 -3.55 2.59
N ALA A 49 5.90 -3.65 3.83
CA ALA A 49 5.20 -2.55 4.49
C ALA A 49 6.09 -1.29 4.59
N LYS A 50 7.35 -1.47 4.96
CA LYS A 50 8.34 -0.38 5.04
C LYS A 50 8.59 0.25 3.66
N ASN A 51 8.84 -0.55 2.64
CA ASN A 51 9.07 -0.04 1.28
C ASN A 51 7.85 0.73 0.77
N ASN A 52 6.64 0.23 0.99
CA ASN A 52 5.40 0.91 0.60
C ASN A 52 5.24 2.25 1.33
N ALA A 53 5.60 2.31 2.62
CA ALA A 53 5.59 3.56 3.38
C ALA A 53 6.64 4.57 2.86
N VAL A 54 7.85 4.10 2.54
CA VAL A 54 8.93 4.94 1.97
C VAL A 54 8.53 5.48 0.60
N ASP A 55 7.95 4.66 -0.26
CA ASP A 55 7.46 5.08 -1.57
C ASP A 55 6.37 6.16 -1.45
N ALA A 56 5.46 6.00 -0.51
CA ALA A 56 4.41 6.99 -0.25
C ALA A 56 5.00 8.31 0.29
N ALA A 57 6.00 8.24 1.16
CA ALA A 57 6.71 9.43 1.66
C ALA A 57 7.43 10.16 0.51
N ASN A 58 8.14 9.45 -0.35
CA ASN A 58 8.82 10.02 -1.51
C ASN A 58 7.83 10.66 -2.50
N LYS A 59 6.70 10.03 -2.76
CA LYS A 59 5.62 10.59 -3.59
C LYS A 59 5.04 11.87 -2.99
N THR A 60 4.93 11.95 -1.68
CA THR A 60 4.47 13.15 -0.97
C THR A 60 5.46 14.30 -1.12
N CYS A 61 6.74 14.03 -0.98
CA CYS A 61 7.80 15.04 -1.10
C CYS A 61 8.10 15.46 -2.55
N LYS A 62 7.64 14.71 -3.55
CA LYS A 62 7.86 14.99 -4.98
C LYS A 62 9.34 15.16 -5.34
N ARG A 63 9.75 16.42 -5.58
CA ARG A 63 11.14 16.77 -5.95
C ARG A 63 12.07 16.95 -4.76
N SER A 64 11.53 16.92 -3.55
CA SER A 64 12.29 17.00 -2.30
C SER A 64 12.60 15.59 -1.79
N THR A 65 13.50 15.50 -0.82
CA THR A 65 13.85 14.23 -0.18
C THR A 65 13.04 14.06 1.11
N ALA A 66 12.41 12.90 1.28
CA ALA A 66 11.75 12.56 2.53
C ALA A 66 12.80 12.20 3.59
N ILE A 67 12.79 12.93 4.70
CA ILE A 67 13.66 12.66 5.86
C ILE A 67 12.79 12.08 6.97
N VAL A 68 12.99 10.80 7.27
CA VAL A 68 12.25 10.09 8.30
C VAL A 68 12.77 10.48 9.68
N VAL A 69 11.88 10.89 10.56
CA VAL A 69 12.19 11.26 11.96
C VAL A 69 11.70 10.22 12.95
N ASP A 70 10.68 9.43 12.57
CA ASP A 70 10.16 8.33 13.38
C ASP A 70 9.63 7.21 12.49
N GLU A 71 9.82 5.97 12.95
CA GLU A 71 9.35 4.76 12.28
C GLU A 71 8.73 3.81 13.29
N LYS A 72 7.51 3.37 13.04
CA LYS A 72 6.82 2.38 13.86
C LYS A 72 6.23 1.29 12.99
N THR A 73 6.56 0.04 13.26
CA THR A 73 6.00 -1.12 12.60
C THR A 73 5.16 -1.94 13.55
N ASN A 74 3.95 -2.30 13.13
CA ASN A 74 3.01 -3.15 13.86
C ASN A 74 2.68 -4.38 13.02
N TYR A 75 2.54 -5.52 13.69
CA TYR A 75 2.00 -6.73 13.10
C TYR A 75 0.55 -6.91 13.52
N ASN A 76 -0.37 -7.08 12.56
CA ASN A 76 -1.80 -7.27 12.77
C ASN A 76 -2.33 -8.58 12.17
N GLY A 77 -1.43 -9.52 11.83
CA GLY A 77 -1.80 -10.80 11.23
C GLY A 77 -2.46 -11.77 12.21
N VAL A 78 -2.77 -12.97 11.70
CA VAL A 78 -3.49 -14.02 12.44
C VAL A 78 -2.73 -14.54 13.67
N LEU A 79 -1.41 -14.36 13.72
CA LEU A 79 -0.56 -14.76 14.85
C LEU A 79 -0.34 -13.64 15.89
N LYS A 80 -1.07 -12.53 15.78
CA LYS A 80 -1.00 -11.43 16.74
C LYS A 80 -1.34 -11.93 18.15
N GLY A 81 -0.45 -11.64 19.10
CA GLY A 81 -0.57 -12.07 20.48
C GLY A 81 0.07 -13.43 20.79
N VAL A 82 0.53 -14.18 19.79
CA VAL A 82 1.26 -15.46 19.94
C VAL A 82 2.76 -15.26 19.77
N VAL A 83 3.17 -14.26 19.00
CA VAL A 83 4.59 -13.98 18.68
C VAL A 83 4.84 -12.49 18.88
N ASP A 84 6.02 -12.18 19.44
CA ASP A 84 6.48 -10.82 19.68
C ASP A 84 6.61 -10.02 18.37
N GLU A 85 6.26 -8.74 18.41
CA GLU A 85 6.32 -7.83 17.24
C GLU A 85 7.75 -7.70 16.67
N ASP A 86 8.78 -7.91 17.51
CA ASP A 86 10.18 -7.84 17.12
C ASP A 86 10.67 -9.06 16.30
N THR A 87 9.91 -10.15 16.28
CA THR A 87 10.29 -11.41 15.59
C THR A 87 9.54 -11.61 14.27
N GLY A 88 9.18 -10.53 13.58
CA GLY A 88 8.36 -10.56 12.37
C GLY A 88 8.77 -11.54 11.29
N LYS A 89 10.06 -11.83 11.13
CA LYS A 89 10.55 -12.84 10.17
C LYS A 89 10.21 -14.27 10.58
N MET A 90 10.18 -14.56 11.89
CA MET A 90 9.82 -15.90 12.40
C MET A 90 8.32 -16.13 12.30
N VAL A 91 7.50 -15.09 12.47
CA VAL A 91 6.03 -15.16 12.29
C VAL A 91 5.67 -15.53 10.86
N GLU A 92 6.31 -14.92 9.89
CA GLU A 92 6.06 -15.18 8.47
C GLU A 92 6.45 -16.62 8.10
N ALA A 93 7.62 -17.10 8.56
CA ALA A 93 8.06 -18.47 8.36
C ALA A 93 7.10 -19.47 9.00
N ALA A 94 6.65 -19.22 10.23
CA ALA A 94 5.69 -20.07 10.93
C ALA A 94 4.32 -20.10 10.23
N ALA A 95 3.81 -18.96 9.79
CA ALA A 95 2.55 -18.87 9.04
C ALA A 95 2.63 -19.64 7.71
N SER A 96 3.74 -19.57 7.00
CA SER A 96 3.98 -20.32 5.76
C SER A 96 4.03 -21.83 5.99
N VAL A 97 4.67 -22.29 7.07
CA VAL A 97 4.73 -23.70 7.46
C VAL A 97 3.34 -24.24 7.83
N ILE A 98 2.57 -23.51 8.61
CA ILE A 98 1.19 -23.90 8.98
C ILE A 98 0.31 -23.97 7.74
N GLY A 99 0.42 -23.04 6.81
CA GLY A 99 -0.28 -23.05 5.52
C GLY A 99 0.07 -24.28 4.68
N SER A 100 1.34 -24.70 4.65
CA SER A 100 1.81 -25.89 3.93
C SER A 100 1.30 -27.19 4.56
N ILE A 101 1.24 -27.27 5.89
CA ILE A 101 0.79 -28.46 6.63
C ILE A 101 -0.72 -28.68 6.45
N SER A 102 -1.50 -27.61 6.33
CA SER A 102 -2.96 -27.71 6.15
C SER A 102 -3.39 -28.11 4.73
N GLY A 103 -2.45 -28.41 3.82
CA GLY A 103 -2.72 -28.84 2.44
C GLY A 103 -3.30 -27.76 1.54
N LYS A 104 -3.40 -26.55 2.04
CA LYS A 104 -3.80 -25.37 1.26
C LYS A 104 -2.52 -24.60 0.91
N ASN A 105 -2.21 -24.46 -0.37
CA ASN A 105 -1.13 -23.60 -0.86
C ASN A 105 -1.38 -22.11 -0.56
N ALA A 106 -2.23 -21.81 0.39
CA ALA A 106 -2.54 -20.48 0.84
C ALA A 106 -1.64 -20.12 2.02
N SER A 107 -0.69 -19.25 1.82
CA SER A 107 -0.01 -18.55 2.89
C SER A 107 -1.07 -17.89 3.79
N LEU A 108 -0.95 -18.02 5.11
CA LEU A 108 -1.79 -17.29 6.06
C LEU A 108 -1.44 -15.79 6.08
N ALA A 109 -0.34 -15.41 5.43
CA ALA A 109 0.08 -14.03 5.30
C ALA A 109 -0.85 -13.27 4.35
N LYS A 110 -1.37 -12.14 4.83
CA LYS A 110 -2.21 -11.20 4.07
C LYS A 110 -1.41 -9.96 3.70
N ASP A 111 -1.88 -9.24 2.68
CA ASP A 111 -1.22 -8.05 2.16
C ASP A 111 -1.18 -6.87 3.15
N ASP A 112 -1.91 -6.95 4.25
CA ASP A 112 -2.04 -5.94 5.29
C ASP A 112 -1.61 -6.41 6.69
N ASP A 113 -0.94 -7.56 6.79
CA ASP A 113 -0.49 -8.12 8.06
C ASP A 113 0.52 -7.23 8.79
N TYR A 114 1.39 -6.55 8.04
CA TYR A 114 2.34 -5.59 8.58
C TYR A 114 1.96 -4.17 8.17
N GLN A 115 2.09 -3.26 9.12
CA GLN A 115 1.86 -1.84 8.92
C GLN A 115 3.07 -1.06 9.42
N THR A 116 3.71 -0.30 8.55
CA THR A 116 4.79 0.60 8.91
C THR A 116 4.33 2.03 8.77
N THR A 117 4.34 2.76 9.87
CA THR A 117 4.03 4.19 9.92
C THR A 117 5.33 4.98 9.97
N LEU A 118 5.50 5.90 9.03
CA LEU A 118 6.62 6.81 8.97
C LEU A 118 6.15 8.22 9.27
N THR A 119 6.86 8.91 10.17
CA THR A 119 6.78 10.35 10.34
C THR A 119 8.01 10.96 9.68
N PHE A 120 7.82 11.93 8.79
CA PHE A 120 8.89 12.50 7.98
C PHE A 120 8.64 13.98 7.66
N TYR A 121 9.65 14.67 7.20
CA TYR A 121 9.54 15.98 6.58
C TYR A 121 10.25 15.98 5.21
N CYS A 122 9.85 16.90 4.36
CA CYS A 122 10.46 17.04 3.05
C CYS A 122 11.59 18.07 3.10
N LYS A 123 12.80 17.65 2.74
CA LYS A 123 13.96 18.53 2.63
C LYS A 123 14.27 18.80 1.17
N ALA A 124 14.44 20.06 0.80
CA ALA A 124 14.82 20.42 -0.55
C ALA A 124 16.10 19.69 -0.96
N SER A 125 16.06 19.06 -2.17
CA SER A 125 17.26 18.42 -2.73
C SER A 125 18.30 19.48 -3.01
N GLN A 126 19.46 19.37 -2.37
CA GLN A 126 20.62 20.19 -2.70
C GLN A 126 21.27 19.56 -3.94
N LEU A 127 21.27 20.31 -5.01
CA LEU A 127 22.05 19.98 -6.20
C LEU A 127 23.51 20.37 -5.99
#